data_d99932f4dc47f970c60e50c164373b86
#
_entry.id   d99932f4dc47f970c60e50c164373b86
#
_cell.length_a   1.000
_cell.length_b   1.000
_cell.length_c   1.000
_cell.angle_alpha   90.00
_cell.angle_beta   90.00
_cell.angle_gamma   90.00
#
_symmetry.space_group_name_H-M   'P 1'
#
loop_
_entity.id
_entity.type
_entity.pdbx_description
1 polymer ?
#
loop_
_entity_poly.entity_id
_entity_poly.type
_entity_poly.pdbx_seq_one_letter_code
_entity_poly.pdbx_strand_id
1 'polypeptide(L)'
;QNPHEALAFSLRHFCREPDCGMWSCDFSNIEARILPWLAGQDDRLQRYVNGEDIYIFNAANIYHTTVEDIATRRKAGDPYANKQRKAGKVQELACGYQGGEAAVMLFARAQGLVLTKEEIRNIPLTYRKAVPKIVAFWAACQDAAIKAVQNFGEEFKAGERITYQCKM
;
A
#
# COMPACT_ATOMS: atom_id res chain seq x y z
N GLN A 1 10.21 -17.25 19.62
CA GLN A 1 10.64 -16.45 18.46
C GLN A 1 10.59 -17.33 17.23
N ASN A 2 10.03 -16.82 16.14
CA ASN A 2 9.99 -17.52 14.87
C ASN A 2 11.43 -17.68 14.32
N PRO A 3 11.91 -18.91 14.01
CA PRO A 3 13.27 -19.13 13.52
C PRO A 3 13.60 -18.33 12.26
N HIS A 4 12.61 -18.09 11.39
CA HIS A 4 12.79 -17.29 10.17
C HIS A 4 13.03 -15.82 10.46
N GLU A 5 12.38 -15.24 11.48
CA GLU A 5 12.63 -13.86 11.92
C GLU A 5 14.02 -13.72 12.55
N ALA A 6 14.43 -14.70 13.35
CA ALA A 6 15.76 -14.73 13.94
C ALA A 6 16.84 -14.79 12.87
N LEU A 7 16.67 -15.64 11.84
CA LEU A 7 17.59 -15.75 10.70
C LEU A 7 17.65 -14.44 9.88
N ALA A 8 16.50 -13.85 9.54
CA ALA A 8 16.44 -12.60 8.81
C ALA A 8 17.10 -11.43 9.56
N PHE A 9 16.98 -11.43 10.90
CA PHE A 9 17.65 -10.45 11.76
C PHE A 9 19.16 -10.67 11.82
N SER A 10 19.62 -11.92 11.80
CA SER A 10 21.03 -12.29 11.83
C SER A 10 21.77 -11.94 10.55
N LEU A 11 21.11 -12.06 9.38
CA LEU A 11 21.74 -11.75 8.08
C LEU A 11 22.30 -10.34 8.00
N ARG A 12 21.63 -9.35 8.62
CA ARG A 12 22.13 -7.97 8.66
C ARG A 12 23.44 -7.81 9.43
N HIS A 13 23.71 -8.67 10.42
CA HIS A 13 24.92 -8.65 11.21
C HIS A 13 26.14 -9.20 10.45
N PHE A 14 25.91 -10.02 9.43
CA PHE A 14 26.97 -10.57 8.58
C PHE A 14 27.41 -9.57 7.48
N CYS A 15 26.61 -8.56 7.18
CA CYS A 15 26.95 -7.50 6.22
C CYS A 15 27.72 -6.35 6.90
N ARG A 16 28.65 -6.66 7.80
CA ARG A 16 29.40 -5.68 8.57
C ARG A 16 30.88 -5.74 8.20
N GLU A 17 31.40 -4.61 7.75
CA GLU A 17 32.86 -4.44 7.64
C GLU A 17 33.43 -3.99 9.00
N PRO A 18 34.54 -4.56 9.46
CA PRO A 18 35.19 -4.13 10.70
C PRO A 18 35.44 -2.63 10.68
N ASP A 19 35.15 -1.95 11.76
CA ASP A 19 35.37 -0.52 11.99
C ASP A 19 34.55 0.45 11.13
N CYS A 20 33.56 -0.04 10.35
CA CYS A 20 32.65 0.78 9.56
C CYS A 20 31.22 0.76 10.12
N GLY A 21 30.55 1.93 10.07
CA GLY A 21 29.10 2.04 10.33
C GLY A 21 28.29 1.62 9.10
N MET A 22 27.23 0.81 9.30
CA MET A 22 26.28 0.49 8.25
C MET A 22 25.08 1.43 8.33
N TRP A 23 24.78 2.11 7.23
CA TRP A 23 23.62 2.99 7.09
C TRP A 23 22.58 2.29 6.21
N SER A 24 21.35 2.20 6.69
CA SER A 24 20.21 1.70 5.92
C SER A 24 19.22 2.84 5.74
N CYS A 25 18.94 3.19 4.49
CA CYS A 25 17.96 4.20 4.13
C CYS A 25 16.87 3.58 3.26
N ASP A 26 15.62 3.90 3.57
CA ASP A 26 14.47 3.48 2.80
C ASP A 26 13.50 4.65 2.64
N PHE A 27 12.84 4.73 1.48
CA PHE A 27 11.82 5.75 1.25
C PHE A 27 10.53 5.39 1.98
N SER A 28 10.10 6.27 2.87
CA SER A 28 8.85 6.06 3.60
C SER A 28 7.64 6.01 2.66
N ASN A 29 6.95 4.87 2.64
CA ASN A 29 5.70 4.66 1.90
C ASN A 29 5.80 4.99 0.39
N ILE A 30 6.93 4.69 -0.25
CA ILE A 30 7.20 5.11 -1.63
C ILE A 30 6.10 4.67 -2.61
N GLU A 31 5.65 3.43 -2.51
CA GLU A 31 4.61 2.86 -3.37
C GLU A 31 3.28 3.60 -3.20
N ALA A 32 2.91 3.87 -1.94
CA ALA A 32 1.69 4.59 -1.59
C ALA A 32 1.74 6.09 -1.95
N ARG A 33 2.90 6.61 -2.38
CA ARG A 33 3.08 7.97 -2.91
C ARG A 33 3.12 7.98 -4.44
N ILE A 34 3.83 7.04 -5.05
CA ILE A 34 3.99 6.99 -6.51
C ILE A 34 2.67 6.63 -7.20
N LEU A 35 1.92 5.66 -6.68
CA LEU A 35 0.67 5.23 -7.30
C LEU A 35 -0.38 6.37 -7.38
N PRO A 36 -0.68 7.12 -6.32
CA PRO A 36 -1.56 8.30 -6.40
C PRO A 36 -1.02 9.37 -7.35
N TRP A 37 0.29 9.59 -7.39
CA TRP A 37 0.91 10.54 -8.30
C TRP A 37 0.73 10.14 -9.76
N LEU A 38 0.92 8.87 -10.11
CA LEU A 38 0.69 8.35 -11.46
C LEU A 38 -0.79 8.46 -11.87
N ALA A 39 -1.69 8.21 -10.95
CA ALA A 39 -3.14 8.22 -11.18
C ALA A 39 -3.77 9.62 -11.09
N GLY A 40 -3.04 10.65 -10.64
CA GLY A 40 -3.58 11.99 -10.37
C GLY A 40 -4.56 12.02 -9.19
N GLN A 41 -4.39 11.15 -8.19
CA GLN A 41 -5.17 11.11 -6.95
C GLN A 41 -4.60 12.11 -5.92
N ASP A 42 -4.76 13.41 -6.18
CA ASP A 42 -4.07 14.50 -5.48
C ASP A 42 -4.49 14.65 -4.01
N ASP A 43 -5.74 14.34 -3.68
CA ASP A 43 -6.25 14.35 -2.31
C ASP A 43 -5.44 13.40 -1.41
N ARG A 44 -5.00 12.27 -1.96
CA ARG A 44 -4.18 11.32 -1.24
C ARG A 44 -2.73 11.79 -1.09
N LEU A 45 -2.18 12.46 -2.10
CA LEU A 45 -0.85 13.09 -2.02
C LEU A 45 -0.83 14.21 -0.99
N GLN A 46 -1.89 15.02 -0.95
CA GLN A 46 -1.99 16.13 0.00
C GLN A 46 -1.93 15.66 1.46
N ARG A 47 -2.45 14.45 1.77
CA ARG A 47 -2.33 13.87 3.11
C ARG A 47 -0.88 13.65 3.53
N TYR A 48 -0.03 13.21 2.61
CA TYR A 48 1.41 13.07 2.89
C TYR A 48 2.10 14.42 3.08
N VAL A 49 1.70 15.45 2.33
CA VAL A 49 2.20 16.83 2.49
C VAL A 49 1.82 17.36 3.87
N ASN A 50 0.61 17.07 4.33
CA ASN A 50 0.11 17.44 5.64
C ASN A 50 0.73 16.62 6.80
N GLY A 51 1.57 15.62 6.50
CA GLY A 51 2.18 14.76 7.53
C GLY A 51 1.19 13.76 8.16
N GLU A 52 0.06 13.48 7.50
CA GLU A 52 -0.95 12.54 8.01
C GLU A 52 -0.46 11.09 7.92
N ASP A 53 -0.84 10.27 8.91
CA ASP A 53 -0.61 8.83 8.88
C ASP A 53 -1.66 8.16 7.99
N ILE A 54 -1.30 7.83 6.75
CA ILE A 54 -2.19 7.23 5.77
C ILE A 54 -2.78 5.90 6.24
N TYR A 55 -2.08 5.17 7.10
CA TYR A 55 -2.59 3.91 7.65
C TYR A 55 -3.69 4.13 8.67
N ILE A 56 -3.61 5.21 9.45
CA ILE A 56 -4.69 5.61 10.36
C ILE A 56 -5.88 6.10 9.54
N PHE A 57 -5.66 6.89 8.49
CA PHE A 57 -6.72 7.30 7.58
C PHE A 57 -7.44 6.12 6.94
N ASN A 58 -6.70 5.15 6.43
CA ASN A 58 -7.26 3.92 5.88
C ASN A 58 -8.07 3.15 6.94
N ALA A 59 -7.54 3.02 8.14
CA ALA A 59 -8.23 2.38 9.26
C ALA A 59 -9.54 3.08 9.62
N ALA A 60 -9.56 4.41 9.64
CA ALA A 60 -10.77 5.20 9.90
C ALA A 60 -11.87 4.86 8.88
N ASN A 61 -11.53 4.71 7.60
CA ASN A 61 -12.47 4.30 6.56
C ASN A 61 -12.95 2.86 6.72
N ILE A 62 -12.06 1.91 7.10
CA ILE A 62 -12.43 0.50 7.29
C ILE A 62 -13.40 0.34 8.45
N TYR A 63 -13.13 1.03 9.56
CA TYR A 63 -13.85 0.86 10.83
C TYR A 63 -14.92 1.92 11.09
N HIS A 64 -15.19 2.79 10.12
CA HIS A 64 -16.20 3.86 10.21
C HIS A 64 -16.04 4.75 11.46
N THR A 65 -14.80 5.16 11.73
CA THR A 65 -14.41 6.02 12.85
C THR A 65 -13.60 7.22 12.37
N THR A 66 -13.11 8.07 13.26
CA THR A 66 -12.30 9.23 12.89
C THR A 66 -10.80 8.95 13.04
N VAL A 67 -9.99 9.69 12.29
CA VAL A 67 -8.51 9.64 12.38
C VAL A 67 -8.07 10.04 13.79
N GLU A 68 -8.70 11.07 14.36
CA GLU A 68 -8.39 11.61 15.69
C GLU A 68 -8.67 10.58 16.80
N ASP A 69 -9.77 9.84 16.68
CA ASP A 69 -10.11 8.78 17.65
C ASP A 69 -9.04 7.70 17.69
N ILE A 70 -8.69 7.14 16.50
CA ILE A 70 -7.65 6.10 16.43
C ILE A 70 -6.29 6.66 16.90
N ALA A 71 -5.93 7.88 16.50
CA ALA A 71 -4.65 8.49 16.88
C ALA A 71 -4.55 8.71 18.39
N THR A 72 -5.62 9.19 19.01
CA THR A 72 -5.69 9.42 20.46
C THR A 72 -5.59 8.11 21.24
N ARG A 73 -6.38 7.10 20.86
CA ARG A 73 -6.34 5.79 21.51
C ARG A 73 -4.98 5.10 21.35
N ARG A 74 -4.33 5.26 20.20
CA ARG A 74 -2.96 4.74 19.99
C ARG A 74 -1.94 5.42 20.91
N LYS A 75 -2.02 6.74 21.06
CA LYS A 75 -1.14 7.48 22.01
C LYS A 75 -1.36 7.02 23.45
N ALA A 76 -2.59 6.64 23.80
CA ALA A 76 -2.93 6.06 25.11
C ALA A 76 -2.52 4.57 25.25
N GLY A 77 -1.92 3.96 24.22
CA GLY A 77 -1.46 2.57 24.26
C GLY A 77 -2.53 1.52 23.97
N ASP A 78 -3.69 1.90 23.42
CA ASP A 78 -4.80 0.98 23.11
C ASP A 78 -4.35 -0.08 22.07
N PRO A 79 -4.37 -1.38 22.44
CA PRO A 79 -4.02 -2.47 21.52
C PRO A 79 -4.96 -2.57 20.33
N TYR A 80 -6.25 -2.22 20.51
CA TYR A 80 -7.24 -2.27 19.43
C TYR A 80 -6.98 -1.19 18.40
N ALA A 81 -6.65 0.03 18.80
CA ALA A 81 -6.26 1.10 17.89
C ALA A 81 -4.98 0.76 17.10
N ASN A 82 -4.04 0.04 17.73
CA ASN A 82 -2.87 -0.49 17.03
C ASN A 82 -3.24 -1.57 16.00
N LYS A 83 -4.20 -2.47 16.32
CA LYS A 83 -4.75 -3.45 15.39
C LYS A 83 -5.41 -2.74 14.19
N GLN A 84 -6.23 -1.73 14.43
CA GLN A 84 -6.88 -0.93 13.38
C GLN A 84 -5.85 -0.31 12.43
N ARG A 85 -4.82 0.34 12.93
CA ARG A 85 -3.75 0.91 12.09
C ARG A 85 -3.02 -0.15 11.28
N LYS A 86 -2.77 -1.34 11.83
CA LYS A 86 -2.19 -2.48 11.09
C LYS A 86 -3.10 -2.92 9.94
N ALA A 87 -4.42 -2.96 10.15
CA ALA A 87 -5.39 -3.24 9.08
C ALA A 87 -5.34 -2.18 7.97
N GLY A 88 -5.22 -0.90 8.32
CA GLY A 88 -5.00 0.17 7.34
C GLY A 88 -3.69 0.03 6.57
N LYS A 89 -2.61 -0.46 7.20
CA LYS A 89 -1.37 -0.79 6.52
C LYS A 89 -1.53 -1.96 5.55
N VAL A 90 -2.24 -3.01 5.97
CA VAL A 90 -2.56 -4.17 5.12
C VAL A 90 -3.38 -3.73 3.91
N GLN A 91 -4.37 -2.85 4.09
CA GLN A 91 -5.14 -2.29 2.99
C GLN A 91 -4.25 -1.60 1.96
N GLU A 92 -3.33 -0.74 2.39
CA GLU A 92 -2.43 -0.02 1.49
C GLU A 92 -1.55 -0.97 0.66
N LEU A 93 -0.89 -1.90 1.35
CA LEU A 93 0.05 -2.83 0.72
C LEU A 93 -0.63 -3.88 -0.17
N ALA A 94 -1.80 -4.38 0.24
CA ALA A 94 -2.51 -5.39 -0.53
C ALA A 94 -3.27 -4.78 -1.70
N CYS A 95 -3.98 -3.65 -1.49
CA CYS A 95 -4.90 -3.11 -2.48
C CYS A 95 -4.23 -2.18 -3.49
N GLY A 96 -3.07 -1.59 -3.17
CA GLY A 96 -2.32 -0.71 -4.08
C GLY A 96 -1.96 -1.38 -5.42
N TYR A 97 -1.80 -2.70 -5.41
CA TYR A 97 -1.55 -3.53 -6.61
C TYR A 97 -2.81 -4.26 -7.12
N GLN A 98 -3.97 -3.65 -7.02
CA GLN A 98 -5.27 -4.25 -7.40
C GLN A 98 -5.68 -5.48 -6.57
N GLY A 99 -4.99 -5.77 -5.47
CA GLY A 99 -5.27 -6.93 -4.64
C GLY A 99 -6.70 -6.95 -4.14
N GLY A 100 -7.25 -8.16 -4.04
CA GLY A 100 -8.55 -8.46 -3.44
C GLY A 100 -8.40 -9.17 -2.10
N GLU A 101 -9.43 -9.90 -1.70
CA GLU A 101 -9.51 -10.62 -0.42
C GLU A 101 -8.31 -11.55 -0.17
N ALA A 102 -7.87 -12.29 -1.21
CA ALA A 102 -6.72 -13.20 -1.10
C ALA A 102 -5.42 -12.47 -0.76
N ALA A 103 -5.17 -11.31 -1.39
CA ALA A 103 -4.02 -10.48 -1.08
C ALA A 103 -4.11 -9.91 0.35
N VAL A 104 -5.28 -9.43 0.76
CA VAL A 104 -5.51 -8.95 2.14
C VAL A 104 -5.20 -10.05 3.16
N MET A 105 -5.66 -11.28 2.94
CA MET A 105 -5.35 -12.41 3.83
C MET A 105 -3.85 -12.70 3.90
N LEU A 106 -3.16 -12.68 2.76
CA LEU A 106 -1.72 -12.94 2.70
C LEU A 106 -0.94 -11.89 3.47
N PHE A 107 -1.20 -10.60 3.20
CA PHE A 107 -0.53 -9.49 3.89
C PHE A 107 -0.90 -9.42 5.38
N ALA A 108 -2.14 -9.73 5.77
CA ALA A 108 -2.54 -9.79 7.17
C ALA A 108 -1.75 -10.86 7.92
N ARG A 109 -1.61 -12.07 7.35
CA ARG A 109 -0.79 -13.16 7.93
C ARG A 109 0.67 -12.74 8.08
N ALA A 110 1.26 -12.13 7.06
CA ALA A 110 2.64 -11.64 7.11
C ALA A 110 2.88 -10.58 8.20
N GLN A 111 1.82 -9.80 8.55
CA GLN A 111 1.87 -8.79 9.63
C GLN A 111 1.45 -9.36 11.01
N GLY A 112 1.18 -10.66 11.12
CA GLY A 112 0.67 -11.28 12.34
C GLY A 112 -0.72 -10.75 12.75
N LEU A 113 -1.53 -10.33 11.78
CA LEU A 113 -2.84 -9.74 12.00
C LEU A 113 -3.95 -10.74 11.71
N VAL A 114 -4.81 -10.96 12.71
CA VAL A 114 -6.01 -11.77 12.55
C VAL A 114 -7.19 -10.85 12.20
N LEU A 115 -7.75 -11.06 11.01
CA LEU A 115 -8.92 -10.35 10.50
C LEU A 115 -10.13 -11.29 10.44
N THR A 116 -11.32 -10.75 10.66
CA THR A 116 -12.58 -11.45 10.44
C THR A 116 -12.88 -11.58 8.95
N LYS A 117 -13.79 -12.47 8.57
CA LYS A 117 -14.22 -12.61 7.16
C LYS A 117 -14.82 -11.32 6.62
N GLU A 118 -15.54 -10.58 7.45
CA GLU A 118 -16.13 -9.30 7.11
C GLU A 118 -15.06 -8.22 6.87
N GLU A 119 -14.07 -8.11 7.74
CA GLU A 119 -12.92 -7.20 7.55
C GLU A 119 -12.19 -7.49 6.24
N ILE A 120 -11.90 -8.78 5.95
CA ILE A 120 -11.21 -9.20 4.72
C ILE A 120 -12.00 -8.76 3.48
N ARG A 121 -13.32 -8.89 3.48
CA ARG A 121 -14.19 -8.49 2.38
C ARG A 121 -14.29 -6.98 2.23
N ASN A 122 -14.38 -6.25 3.34
CA ASN A 122 -14.60 -4.81 3.33
C ASN A 122 -13.34 -4.00 2.98
N ILE A 123 -12.16 -4.49 3.33
CA ILE A 123 -10.88 -3.79 3.11
C ILE A 123 -10.69 -3.40 1.62
N PRO A 124 -10.81 -4.30 0.62
CA PRO A 124 -10.66 -3.92 -0.78
C PRO A 124 -11.78 -3.00 -1.29
N LEU A 125 -13.01 -3.18 -0.78
CA LEU A 125 -14.15 -2.37 -1.19
C LEU A 125 -14.00 -0.92 -0.74
N THR A 126 -13.64 -0.71 0.51
CA THR A 126 -13.41 0.63 1.08
C THR A 126 -12.22 1.32 0.41
N TYR A 127 -11.14 0.58 0.08
CA TYR A 127 -10.02 1.14 -0.66
C TYR A 127 -10.45 1.67 -2.02
N ARG A 128 -11.09 0.83 -2.84
CA ARG A 128 -11.52 1.22 -4.20
C ARG A 128 -12.48 2.40 -4.20
N LYS A 129 -13.37 2.46 -3.20
CA LYS A 129 -14.27 3.60 -3.02
C LYS A 129 -13.52 4.90 -2.67
N ALA A 130 -12.45 4.80 -1.89
CA ALA A 130 -11.67 5.95 -1.45
C ALA A 130 -10.71 6.49 -2.52
N VAL A 131 -10.36 5.68 -3.56
CA VAL A 131 -9.35 6.05 -4.57
C VAL A 131 -9.84 5.82 -6.01
N PRO A 132 -10.93 6.49 -6.44
CA PRO A 132 -11.55 6.23 -7.74
C PRO A 132 -10.62 6.52 -8.94
N LYS A 133 -9.73 7.50 -8.83
CA LYS A 133 -8.76 7.80 -9.90
C LYS A 133 -7.71 6.70 -10.05
N ILE A 134 -7.28 6.08 -8.95
CA ILE A 134 -6.38 4.92 -9.00
C ILE A 134 -7.08 3.74 -9.67
N VAL A 135 -8.35 3.49 -9.34
CA VAL A 135 -9.13 2.42 -9.99
C VAL A 135 -9.26 2.64 -11.49
N ALA A 136 -9.57 3.87 -11.91
CA ALA A 136 -9.62 4.24 -13.32
C ALA A 136 -8.25 4.12 -14.01
N PHE A 137 -7.17 4.48 -13.32
CA PHE A 137 -5.81 4.35 -13.82
C PHE A 137 -5.41 2.89 -14.07
N TRP A 138 -5.77 1.96 -13.19
CA TRP A 138 -5.53 0.54 -13.42
C TRP A 138 -6.24 0.03 -14.70
N ALA A 139 -7.49 0.43 -14.90
CA ALA A 139 -8.23 0.07 -16.11
C ALA A 139 -7.57 0.65 -17.37
N ALA A 140 -7.13 1.91 -17.31
CA ALA A 140 -6.42 2.56 -18.39
C ALA A 140 -5.08 1.88 -18.71
N CYS A 141 -4.31 1.45 -17.70
CA CYS A 141 -3.08 0.68 -17.90
C CYS A 141 -3.34 -0.65 -18.60
N GLN A 142 -4.36 -1.39 -18.18
CA GLN A 142 -4.73 -2.66 -18.81
C GLN A 142 -5.15 -2.47 -20.26
N ASP A 143 -6.01 -1.49 -20.54
CA ASP A 143 -6.47 -1.19 -21.89
C ASP A 143 -5.31 -0.77 -22.82
N ALA A 144 -4.45 0.13 -22.34
CA ALA A 144 -3.28 0.59 -23.09
C ALA A 144 -2.29 -0.54 -23.38
N ALA A 145 -2.05 -1.43 -22.43
CA ALA A 145 -1.18 -2.58 -22.61
C ALA A 145 -1.74 -3.56 -23.66
N ILE A 146 -3.05 -3.86 -23.61
CA ILE A 146 -3.70 -4.73 -24.60
C ILE A 146 -3.61 -4.11 -25.99
N LYS A 147 -3.93 -2.82 -26.12
CA LYS A 147 -3.85 -2.09 -27.41
C LYS A 147 -2.44 -2.07 -27.97
N ALA A 148 -1.42 -1.87 -27.14
CA ALA A 148 -0.03 -1.87 -27.58
C ALA A 148 0.40 -3.22 -28.16
N VAL A 149 -0.08 -4.33 -27.58
CA VAL A 149 0.19 -5.68 -28.12
C VAL A 149 -0.57 -5.94 -29.41
N GLN A 150 -1.79 -5.43 -29.54
CA GLN A 150 -2.61 -5.60 -30.76
C GLN A 150 -2.17 -4.72 -31.93
N ASN A 151 -1.53 -3.57 -31.65
CA ASN A 151 -1.11 -2.57 -32.64
C ASN A 151 0.40 -2.34 -32.53
N PHE A 152 1.14 -3.25 -33.07
CA PHE A 152 2.59 -3.29 -32.97
C PHE A 152 3.26 -2.01 -33.51
N GLY A 153 4.15 -1.42 -32.71
CA GLY A 153 4.84 -0.17 -33.02
C GLY A 153 4.11 1.12 -32.63
N GLU A 154 2.81 1.04 -32.27
CA GLU A 154 2.05 2.20 -31.83
C GLU A 154 2.16 2.45 -30.32
N GLU A 155 1.96 3.71 -29.92
CA GLU A 155 2.03 4.14 -28.52
C GLU A 155 0.63 4.37 -27.94
N PHE A 156 0.37 3.83 -26.77
CA PHE A 156 -0.90 3.98 -26.04
C PHE A 156 -0.65 4.50 -24.64
N LYS A 157 -1.33 5.59 -24.27
CA LYS A 157 -1.18 6.26 -22.97
C LYS A 157 -2.14 5.69 -21.93
N ALA A 158 -1.63 5.52 -20.71
CA ALA A 158 -2.42 5.29 -19.51
C ALA A 158 -2.22 6.47 -18.55
N GLY A 159 -3.20 7.36 -18.47
CA GLY A 159 -3.06 8.65 -17.80
C GLY A 159 -2.07 9.56 -18.53
N GLU A 160 -1.46 10.48 -17.77
CA GLU A 160 -0.54 11.48 -18.34
C GLU A 160 0.93 11.02 -18.39
N ARG A 161 1.30 10.02 -17.59
CA ARG A 161 2.70 9.69 -17.26
C ARG A 161 3.18 8.33 -17.73
N ILE A 162 2.27 7.48 -18.18
CA ILE A 162 2.61 6.12 -18.61
C ILE A 162 2.26 5.94 -20.08
N THR A 163 3.19 5.38 -20.85
CA THR A 163 2.99 4.99 -22.24
C THR A 163 3.39 3.54 -22.43
N TYR A 164 2.57 2.79 -23.13
CA TYR A 164 2.80 1.41 -23.52
C TYR A 164 3.10 1.35 -25.02
N GLN A 165 4.15 0.64 -25.39
CA GLN A 165 4.51 0.36 -26.77
C GLN A 165 5.09 -1.05 -26.88
N CYS A 166 4.62 -1.83 -27.85
CA CYS A 166 5.21 -3.12 -28.16
C CYS A 166 6.24 -2.94 -29.29
N LYS A 167 7.49 -3.32 -29.04
CA LYS A 167 8.60 -3.28 -30.02
C LYS A 167 9.09 -4.69 -30.31
N MET A 168 9.60 -4.92 -31.55
CA MET A 168 10.36 -6.13 -31.91
C MET A 168 11.71 -6.14 -31.21
#